data_e055d2fa0abebb9cd61e2a1bd9ac18a3
#
_entry.id   e055d2fa0abebb9cd61e2a1bd9ac18a3
#
_cell.length_a   1.000
_cell.length_b   1.000
_cell.length_c   1.000
_cell.angle_alpha   90.00
_cell.angle_beta   90.00
_cell.angle_gamma   90.00
#
_symmetry.space_group_name_H-M   'P 1'
#
loop_
_entity.id
_entity.type
_entity.pdbx_description
1 polymer ?
#
loop_
_entity_poly.entity_id
_entity_poly.type
_entity_poly.pdbx_seq_one_letter_code
_entity_poly.pdbx_strand_id
1 'polypeptide(L)'
;MQYPLDLRFKLLSLSQQITVRDAGGTSILFVKQKMFRLKEKVEVFSDSSLKNKLFEINADRIIDFSANYRFTAADGSDWGAVRRLGMRSLWSAHYEVIEGNAVDMHIREESPWKKIVESLLGEIPLVGFIALYLINPSYLITMADGTTAMRVVKKPSVLERYFVIEKKCELDQDDELRALLSLIMMVLLEKSRG
;
A
#
# COMPACT_ATOMS: atom_id res chain seq x y z
N MET A 1 -5.04 -0.80 17.44
CA MET A 1 -5.91 -0.84 16.23
C MET A 1 -6.75 -2.11 16.23
N GLN A 2 -8.01 -2.04 15.79
CA GLN A 2 -8.90 -3.21 15.70
C GLN A 2 -8.95 -3.69 14.25
N TYR A 3 -8.47 -4.89 13.98
CA TYR A 3 -8.49 -5.51 12.65
C TYR A 3 -9.83 -6.20 12.35
N PRO A 4 -10.21 -6.33 11.04
CA PRO A 4 -9.48 -5.88 9.85
C PRO A 4 -9.52 -4.36 9.69
N LEU A 5 -8.49 -3.80 9.00
CA LEU A 5 -8.48 -2.38 8.66
C LEU A 5 -9.01 -2.18 7.24
N ASP A 6 -9.67 -1.05 7.01
CA ASP A 6 -10.13 -0.57 5.72
C ASP A 6 -9.19 0.51 5.19
N LEU A 7 -8.56 0.30 4.03
CA LEU A 7 -7.84 1.34 3.29
C LEU A 7 -8.65 1.71 2.05
N ARG A 8 -9.05 2.98 1.96
CA ARG A 8 -9.85 3.52 0.85
C ARG A 8 -9.12 4.67 0.18
N PHE A 9 -9.02 4.61 -1.13
CA PHE A 9 -8.45 5.64 -1.97
C PHE A 9 -9.46 6.16 -2.96
N LYS A 10 -9.92 7.41 -2.80
CA LYS A 10 -10.90 8.05 -3.67
C LYS A 10 -10.29 8.40 -5.01
N LEU A 11 -10.89 7.89 -6.11
CA LEU A 11 -10.42 8.12 -7.48
C LEU A 11 -10.96 9.42 -8.07
N LEU A 12 -12.23 9.76 -7.77
CA LEU A 12 -12.95 10.90 -8.31
C LEU A 12 -12.93 12.08 -7.34
N SER A 13 -11.73 12.62 -7.08
CA SER A 13 -11.57 13.79 -6.21
C SER A 13 -10.54 14.74 -6.81
N LEU A 14 -10.73 16.06 -6.65
CA LEU A 14 -9.77 17.10 -7.03
C LEU A 14 -8.44 16.97 -6.26
N SER A 15 -8.44 16.23 -5.15
CA SER A 15 -7.26 15.84 -4.39
C SER A 15 -7.28 14.33 -4.14
N GLN A 16 -6.13 13.69 -4.20
CA GLN A 16 -5.99 12.29 -3.80
C GLN A 16 -6.24 12.18 -2.29
N GLN A 17 -7.15 11.29 -1.89
CA GLN A 17 -7.47 11.07 -0.49
C GLN A 17 -7.36 9.58 -0.19
N ILE A 18 -6.53 9.23 0.79
CA ILE A 18 -6.47 7.89 1.35
C ILE A 18 -6.93 7.96 2.79
N THR A 19 -7.79 7.05 3.18
CA THR A 19 -8.25 6.90 4.58
C THR A 19 -7.97 5.46 5.00
N VAL A 20 -7.34 5.28 6.15
CA VAL A 20 -7.24 3.99 6.84
C VAL A 20 -8.09 4.06 8.09
N ARG A 21 -9.02 3.10 8.24
CA ARG A 21 -9.91 2.97 9.41
C ARG A 21 -9.81 1.57 9.99
N ASP A 22 -10.02 1.48 11.29
CA ASP A 22 -10.14 0.19 11.95
C ASP A 22 -11.58 -0.38 11.88
N ALA A 23 -11.75 -1.62 12.36
CA ALA A 23 -13.05 -2.32 12.37
C ALA A 23 -14.12 -1.58 13.18
N GLY A 24 -13.75 -0.74 14.15
CA GLY A 24 -14.66 0.14 14.90
C GLY A 24 -15.00 1.43 14.15
N GLY A 25 -14.44 1.66 12.95
CA GLY A 25 -14.66 2.87 12.16
C GLY A 25 -13.76 4.06 12.57
N THR A 26 -12.86 3.87 13.54
CA THR A 26 -11.91 4.91 13.99
C THR A 26 -10.90 5.20 12.88
N SER A 27 -10.68 6.48 12.58
CA SER A 27 -9.64 6.89 11.63
C SER A 27 -8.26 6.66 12.25
N ILE A 28 -7.42 5.90 11.56
CA ILE A 28 -6.04 5.62 11.97
C ILE A 28 -5.08 6.56 11.23
N LEU A 29 -5.20 6.62 9.89
CA LEU A 29 -4.38 7.46 9.03
C LEU A 29 -5.24 8.12 7.95
N PHE A 30 -4.91 9.36 7.63
CA PHE A 30 -5.53 10.12 6.55
C PHE A 30 -4.48 10.86 5.72
N VAL A 31 -4.57 10.74 4.40
CA VAL A 31 -3.72 11.46 3.45
C VAL A 31 -4.58 12.30 2.54
N LYS A 32 -4.19 13.56 2.34
CA LYS A 32 -4.75 14.46 1.33
C LYS A 32 -3.63 15.07 0.51
N GLN A 33 -3.54 14.69 -0.75
CA GLN A 33 -2.50 15.16 -1.66
C GLN A 33 -3.12 15.80 -2.91
N LYS A 34 -2.53 16.89 -3.39
CA LYS A 34 -2.93 17.50 -4.67
C LYS A 34 -2.57 16.54 -5.81
N MET A 35 -3.45 16.45 -6.82
CA MET A 35 -3.20 15.62 -8.01
C MET A 35 -1.92 16.05 -8.72
N PHE A 36 -1.18 15.06 -9.27
CA PHE A 36 0.06 15.23 -10.07
C PHE A 36 1.33 15.67 -9.34
N ARG A 37 1.39 15.60 -8.00
CA ARG A 37 2.55 16.04 -7.23
C ARG A 37 3.16 14.93 -6.37
N LEU A 38 3.39 13.74 -6.96
CA LEU A 38 4.21 12.69 -6.31
C LEU A 38 5.69 13.10 -6.10
N LYS A 39 6.10 14.23 -6.73
CA LYS A 39 7.41 14.85 -6.51
C LYS A 39 7.49 15.63 -5.20
N GLU A 40 6.35 15.92 -4.59
CA GLU A 40 6.27 16.64 -3.34
C GLU A 40 5.99 15.67 -2.20
N LYS A 41 6.29 16.12 -1.00
CA LYS A 41 6.04 15.36 0.22
C LYS A 41 4.58 14.93 0.36
N VAL A 42 4.36 13.75 0.89
CA VAL A 42 3.07 13.23 1.30
C VAL A 42 2.90 13.47 2.79
N GLU A 43 1.89 14.23 3.18
CA GLU A 43 1.58 14.44 4.60
C GLU A 43 0.51 13.47 5.06
N VAL A 44 0.75 12.84 6.21
CA VAL A 44 -0.13 11.84 6.82
C VAL A 44 -0.64 12.39 8.15
N PHE A 45 -1.96 12.40 8.31
CA PHE A 45 -2.67 12.93 9.46
C PHE A 45 -3.43 11.82 10.19
N SER A 46 -3.86 12.07 11.41
CA SER A 46 -4.72 11.17 12.19
C SER A 46 -6.11 11.02 11.54
N ASP A 47 -6.63 12.10 10.96
CA ASP A 47 -7.99 12.15 10.40
C ASP A 47 -8.16 13.26 9.36
N SER A 48 -9.36 13.37 8.79
CA SER A 48 -9.70 14.33 7.74
C SER A 48 -9.77 15.79 8.20
N SER A 49 -9.65 16.10 9.49
CA SER A 49 -9.58 17.48 10.00
C SER A 49 -8.25 18.16 9.65
N LEU A 50 -7.21 17.39 9.33
CA LEU A 50 -5.84 17.83 9.03
C LEU A 50 -5.16 18.62 10.17
N LYS A 51 -5.67 18.47 11.39
CA LYS A 51 -5.15 19.22 12.55
C LYS A 51 -3.91 18.56 13.17
N ASN A 52 -3.87 17.24 13.15
CA ASN A 52 -2.81 16.46 13.77
C ASN A 52 -2.02 15.71 12.70
N LYS A 53 -0.90 16.30 12.27
CA LYS A 53 0.04 15.64 11.36
C LYS A 53 0.83 14.60 12.14
N LEU A 54 0.85 13.37 11.66
CA LEU A 54 1.58 12.25 12.26
C LEU A 54 2.92 12.02 11.58
N PHE A 55 2.91 11.99 10.23
CA PHE A 55 4.10 11.67 9.44
C PHE A 55 4.18 12.53 8.19
N GLU A 56 5.39 12.57 7.65
CA GLU A 56 5.72 13.11 6.34
C GLU A 56 6.51 12.07 5.57
N ILE A 57 6.15 11.86 4.29
CA ILE A 57 6.84 10.91 3.43
C ILE A 57 7.51 11.68 2.29
N ASN A 58 8.83 11.54 2.17
CA ASN A 58 9.64 12.23 1.17
C ASN A 58 10.45 11.24 0.33
N ALA A 59 10.51 11.48 -0.99
CA ALA A 59 11.44 10.76 -1.84
C ALA A 59 12.87 11.27 -1.63
N ASP A 60 13.84 10.37 -1.51
CA ASP A 60 15.27 10.71 -1.36
C ASP A 60 15.92 11.25 -2.63
N ARG A 61 15.27 11.07 -3.79
CA ARG A 61 15.73 11.56 -5.09
C ARG A 61 14.58 11.84 -6.06
N ILE A 62 14.88 12.65 -7.08
CA ILE A 62 13.91 12.99 -8.13
C ILE A 62 13.59 11.73 -8.92
N ILE A 63 12.37 11.26 -8.74
CA ILE A 63 11.68 10.15 -9.40
C ILE A 63 12.61 9.24 -10.22
N ASP A 64 13.14 8.25 -9.55
CA ASP A 64 13.65 7.04 -10.15
C ASP A 64 12.81 5.87 -9.61
N PHE A 65 12.69 4.79 -10.42
CA PHE A 65 11.98 3.57 -10.02
C PHE A 65 12.61 2.87 -8.80
N SER A 66 13.75 3.37 -8.33
CA SER A 66 14.50 2.93 -7.16
C SER A 66 14.55 3.95 -6.02
N ALA A 67 13.73 5.01 -6.05
CA ALA A 67 13.69 5.99 -4.97
C ALA A 67 13.23 5.35 -3.66
N ASN A 68 13.88 5.73 -2.55
CA ASN A 68 13.38 5.43 -1.22
C ASN A 68 12.41 6.55 -0.81
N TYR A 69 11.28 6.16 -0.26
CA TYR A 69 10.28 7.06 0.31
C TYR A 69 10.42 7.01 1.82
N ARG A 70 11.12 7.98 2.40
CA ARG A 70 11.42 8.08 3.82
C ARG A 70 10.22 8.54 4.62
N PHE A 71 10.01 7.94 5.76
CA PHE A 71 8.98 8.28 6.74
C PHE A 71 9.63 9.09 7.86
N THR A 72 9.13 10.29 8.09
CA THR A 72 9.56 11.17 9.17
C THR A 72 8.35 11.49 10.05
N ALA A 73 8.42 11.23 11.33
CA ALA A 73 7.35 11.59 12.26
C ALA A 73 7.27 13.11 12.47
N ALA A 74 6.18 13.57 13.06
CA ALA A 74 5.95 15.01 13.30
C ALA A 74 7.00 15.68 14.18
N ASP A 75 7.66 14.92 15.06
CA ASP A 75 8.77 15.36 15.91
C ASP A 75 10.14 15.35 15.21
N GLY A 76 10.18 14.91 13.93
CA GLY A 76 11.39 14.81 13.13
C GLY A 76 12.14 13.48 13.23
N SER A 77 11.66 12.53 14.02
CA SER A 77 12.27 11.19 14.12
C SER A 77 12.15 10.40 12.82
N ASP A 78 13.19 9.61 12.49
CA ASP A 78 13.20 8.71 11.32
C ASP A 78 12.42 7.43 11.67
N TRP A 79 11.42 7.12 10.85
CA TRP A 79 10.57 5.93 10.98
C TRP A 79 10.83 4.89 9.90
N GLY A 80 11.92 5.05 9.14
CA GLY A 80 12.29 4.14 8.07
C GLY A 80 11.85 4.62 6.70
N ALA A 81 11.73 3.68 5.77
CA ALA A 81 11.42 3.98 4.38
C ALA A 81 10.74 2.81 3.69
N VAL A 82 10.13 3.09 2.54
CA VAL A 82 9.74 2.07 1.57
C VAL A 82 10.41 2.33 0.23
N ARG A 83 10.89 1.28 -0.43
CA ARG A 83 11.38 1.35 -1.81
C ARG A 83 10.74 0.29 -2.67
N ARG A 84 10.57 0.59 -3.94
CA ARG A 84 10.20 -0.39 -4.93
C ARG A 84 11.43 -1.10 -5.48
N LEU A 85 11.39 -2.41 -5.57
CA LEU A 85 12.43 -3.19 -6.24
C LEU A 85 12.16 -3.22 -7.74
N GLY A 86 13.00 -2.51 -8.46
CA GLY A 86 13.34 -2.49 -9.88
C GLY A 86 12.37 -2.98 -10.96
N MET A 87 12.76 -2.72 -12.21
CA MET A 87 12.01 -3.04 -13.44
C MET A 87 11.83 -4.54 -13.76
N ARG A 88 12.34 -5.46 -12.97
CA ARG A 88 12.17 -6.89 -13.19
C ARG A 88 10.76 -7.40 -13.00
N SER A 89 9.87 -6.56 -12.49
CA SER A 89 8.48 -6.90 -12.25
C SER A 89 7.56 -5.83 -12.82
N LEU A 90 7.51 -5.71 -14.14
CA LEU A 90 6.40 -5.04 -14.82
C LEU A 90 5.05 -5.68 -14.48
N TRP A 91 5.06 -6.89 -13.91
CA TRP A 91 3.91 -7.76 -13.71
C TRP A 91 3.56 -8.04 -12.24
N SER A 92 4.41 -7.71 -11.26
CA SER A 92 4.07 -7.83 -9.84
C SER A 92 4.72 -6.76 -8.98
N ALA A 93 3.94 -6.11 -8.14
CA ALA A 93 4.42 -5.12 -7.18
C ALA A 93 5.30 -5.80 -6.13
N HIS A 94 6.55 -5.31 -5.99
CA HIS A 94 7.48 -5.78 -4.97
C HIS A 94 8.14 -4.57 -4.31
N TYR A 95 7.93 -4.44 -3.00
CA TYR A 95 8.47 -3.35 -2.19
C TYR A 95 9.23 -3.91 -1.00
N GLU A 96 10.26 -3.19 -0.59
CA GLU A 96 10.97 -3.41 0.66
C GLU A 96 10.63 -2.28 1.63
N VAL A 97 10.31 -2.64 2.85
CA VAL A 97 10.16 -1.75 3.99
C VAL A 97 11.46 -1.77 4.76
N ILE A 98 12.00 -0.61 5.05
CA ILE A 98 13.34 -0.44 5.62
C ILE A 98 13.20 0.23 6.98
N GLU A 99 13.86 -0.33 7.98
CA GLU A 99 14.07 0.25 9.29
C GLU A 99 15.57 0.50 9.50
N GLY A 100 15.95 1.76 9.78
CA GLY A 100 17.35 2.13 9.82
C GLY A 100 18.08 1.80 8.52
N ASN A 101 18.97 0.81 8.55
CA ASN A 101 19.73 0.34 7.38
C ASN A 101 19.37 -1.09 6.94
N ALA A 102 18.38 -1.72 7.58
CA ALA A 102 17.99 -3.10 7.31
C ALA A 102 16.64 -3.17 6.61
N VAL A 103 16.44 -4.22 5.80
CA VAL A 103 15.11 -4.56 5.28
C VAL A 103 14.36 -5.30 6.39
N ASP A 104 13.27 -4.71 6.82
CA ASP A 104 12.42 -5.19 7.90
C ASP A 104 11.27 -6.06 7.36
N MET A 105 10.60 -5.58 6.28
CA MET A 105 9.50 -6.29 5.67
C MET A 105 9.56 -6.24 4.14
N HIS A 106 8.85 -7.17 3.51
CA HIS A 106 8.60 -7.19 2.07
C HIS A 106 7.11 -7.11 1.78
N ILE A 107 6.71 -6.30 0.78
CA ILE A 107 5.35 -6.30 0.25
C ILE A 107 5.39 -6.93 -1.14
N ARG A 108 4.66 -8.01 -1.35
CA ARG A 108 4.61 -8.76 -2.61
C ARG A 108 3.16 -9.05 -2.98
N GLU A 109 2.87 -9.00 -4.26
CA GLU A 109 1.60 -9.51 -4.76
C GLU A 109 1.50 -11.00 -4.50
N GLU A 110 0.40 -11.40 -3.84
CA GLU A 110 0.03 -12.81 -3.67
C GLU A 110 -0.47 -13.32 -5.04
N SER A 111 0.39 -14.00 -5.78
CA SER A 111 0.16 -14.38 -7.17
C SER A 111 -0.95 -15.44 -7.31
N PRO A 112 -2.21 -15.06 -7.59
CA PRO A 112 -3.21 -16.02 -8.05
C PRO A 112 -3.07 -16.31 -9.55
N TRP A 113 -2.33 -15.42 -10.27
CA TRP A 113 -2.25 -15.45 -11.74
C TRP A 113 -1.73 -16.76 -12.32
N LYS A 114 -0.72 -17.38 -11.67
CA LYS A 114 -0.21 -18.68 -12.14
C LYS A 114 -1.30 -19.73 -12.16
N LYS A 115 -2.06 -19.86 -11.09
CA LYS A 115 -3.14 -20.87 -10.99
C LYS A 115 -4.31 -20.59 -11.93
N ILE A 116 -4.62 -19.32 -12.20
CA ILE A 116 -5.73 -18.92 -13.05
C ILE A 116 -5.35 -19.02 -14.52
N VAL A 117 -4.14 -18.56 -14.89
CA VAL A 117 -3.64 -18.73 -16.27
C VAL A 117 -3.46 -20.21 -16.63
N GLU A 118 -2.96 -21.03 -15.73
CA GLU A 118 -2.87 -22.48 -15.92
C GLU A 118 -4.25 -23.14 -16.07
N SER A 119 -5.28 -22.66 -15.36
CA SER A 119 -6.66 -23.18 -15.49
C SER A 119 -7.44 -22.63 -16.69
N LEU A 120 -7.09 -21.42 -17.17
CA LEU A 120 -7.78 -20.75 -18.29
C LEU A 120 -7.18 -21.06 -19.66
N LEU A 121 -5.93 -21.50 -19.74
CA LEU A 121 -5.31 -21.97 -20.99
C LEU A 121 -5.96 -23.25 -21.54
N GLY A 122 -6.89 -23.81 -20.78
CA GLY A 122 -7.59 -25.04 -21.17
C GLY A 122 -8.81 -24.87 -22.06
N GLU A 123 -9.71 -23.87 -21.89
CA GLU A 123 -11.02 -24.07 -22.55
C GLU A 123 -11.93 -22.88 -22.96
N ILE A 124 -11.81 -21.58 -22.58
CA ILE A 124 -12.84 -20.61 -22.99
C ILE A 124 -12.39 -19.15 -23.20
N PRO A 125 -12.55 -18.55 -24.44
CA PRO A 125 -12.10 -17.16 -24.70
C PRO A 125 -12.89 -16.03 -24.02
N LEU A 126 -14.16 -16.25 -23.67
CA LEU A 126 -15.04 -15.22 -23.10
C LEU A 126 -14.93 -15.08 -21.58
N VAL A 127 -14.54 -16.14 -20.88
CA VAL A 127 -14.36 -16.13 -19.41
C VAL A 127 -13.16 -15.29 -19.01
N GLY A 128 -12.16 -15.11 -19.88
CA GLY A 128 -10.96 -14.30 -19.61
C GLY A 128 -11.26 -12.84 -19.28
N PHE A 129 -12.22 -12.19 -19.96
CA PHE A 129 -12.57 -10.81 -19.70
C PHE A 129 -13.34 -10.63 -18.36
N ILE A 130 -14.21 -11.56 -18.03
CA ILE A 130 -14.96 -11.53 -16.76
C ILE A 130 -14.03 -11.86 -15.60
N ALA A 131 -13.12 -12.81 -15.78
CA ALA A 131 -12.12 -13.15 -14.79
C ALA A 131 -11.16 -11.98 -14.48
N LEU A 132 -10.71 -11.24 -15.53
CA LEU A 132 -9.89 -10.03 -15.37
C LEU A 132 -10.59 -8.94 -14.51
N TYR A 133 -11.89 -8.79 -14.65
CA TYR A 133 -12.67 -7.85 -13.84
C TYR A 133 -12.89 -8.33 -12.40
N LEU A 134 -13.00 -9.66 -12.22
CA LEU A 134 -13.21 -10.28 -10.90
C LEU A 134 -11.91 -10.55 -10.12
N ILE A 135 -10.75 -10.52 -10.78
CA ILE A 135 -9.47 -10.76 -10.12
C ILE A 135 -9.01 -9.49 -9.42
N ASN A 136 -9.28 -9.42 -8.14
CA ASN A 136 -8.72 -8.39 -7.28
C ASN A 136 -7.38 -8.88 -6.73
N PRO A 137 -6.27 -8.17 -7.02
CA PRO A 137 -4.97 -8.55 -6.48
C PRO A 137 -4.99 -8.52 -4.96
N SER A 138 -4.33 -9.48 -4.35
CA SER A 138 -3.98 -9.48 -2.93
C SER A 138 -2.47 -9.34 -2.78
N TYR A 139 -2.06 -8.79 -1.64
CA TYR A 139 -0.65 -8.58 -1.32
C TYR A 139 -0.37 -9.19 0.04
N LEU A 140 0.83 -9.75 0.20
CA LEU A 140 1.36 -10.21 1.47
C LEU A 140 2.44 -9.25 1.93
N ILE A 141 2.38 -8.89 3.21
CA ILE A 141 3.47 -8.26 3.92
C ILE A 141 4.12 -9.36 4.76
N THR A 142 5.39 -9.61 4.49
CA THR A 142 6.19 -10.61 5.18
C THR A 142 7.35 -9.95 5.90
N MET A 143 7.62 -10.36 7.12
CA MET A 143 8.79 -9.96 7.89
C MET A 143 10.09 -10.49 7.24
N ALA A 144 11.23 -9.99 7.65
CA ALA A 144 12.54 -10.44 7.15
C ALA A 144 12.80 -11.94 7.36
N ASP A 145 12.21 -12.53 8.41
CA ASP A 145 12.28 -13.98 8.70
C ASP A 145 11.33 -14.84 7.84
N GLY A 146 10.50 -14.20 6.98
CA GLY A 146 9.51 -14.85 6.13
C GLY A 146 8.14 -15.05 6.76
N THR A 147 7.94 -14.65 8.02
CA THR A 147 6.63 -14.70 8.68
C THR A 147 5.65 -13.76 7.98
N THR A 148 4.45 -14.22 7.65
CA THR A 148 3.41 -13.34 7.08
C THR A 148 2.82 -12.46 8.17
N ALA A 149 3.10 -11.16 8.08
CA ALA A 149 2.63 -10.14 9.01
C ALA A 149 1.20 -9.71 8.73
N MET A 150 0.92 -9.36 7.47
CA MET A 150 -0.42 -8.90 7.04
C MET A 150 -0.76 -9.45 5.66
N ARG A 151 -2.06 -9.59 5.41
CA ARG A 151 -2.64 -9.84 4.09
C ARG A 151 -3.53 -8.69 3.69
N VAL A 152 -3.31 -8.16 2.49
CA VAL A 152 -4.03 -7.01 1.94
C VAL A 152 -4.83 -7.46 0.73
N VAL A 153 -6.15 -7.40 0.79
CA VAL A 153 -7.04 -7.87 -0.26
C VAL A 153 -7.74 -6.67 -0.89
N LYS A 154 -7.49 -6.44 -2.19
CA LYS A 154 -8.27 -5.46 -2.94
C LYS A 154 -9.70 -5.97 -3.12
N LYS A 155 -10.67 -5.11 -2.87
CA LYS A 155 -12.11 -5.40 -3.04
C LYS A 155 -12.64 -4.68 -4.28
N PRO A 156 -13.64 -5.25 -4.98
CA PRO A 156 -14.30 -4.57 -6.08
C PRO A 156 -14.92 -3.25 -5.61
N SER A 157 -14.63 -2.17 -6.35
CA SER A 157 -15.23 -0.85 -6.12
C SER A 157 -15.11 -0.02 -7.40
N VAL A 158 -16.13 0.78 -7.73
CA VAL A 158 -16.18 1.57 -8.96
C VAL A 158 -15.59 2.97 -8.76
N LEU A 159 -15.81 3.58 -7.59
CA LEU A 159 -15.48 5.00 -7.33
C LEU A 159 -14.21 5.17 -6.51
N GLU A 160 -13.68 4.09 -5.96
CA GLU A 160 -12.50 4.10 -5.11
C GLU A 160 -11.68 2.81 -5.27
N ARG A 161 -10.40 2.85 -4.91
CA ARG A 161 -9.65 1.61 -4.65
C ARG A 161 -9.86 1.27 -3.18
N TYR A 162 -10.42 0.10 -2.93
CA TYR A 162 -10.74 -0.38 -1.59
C TYR A 162 -9.92 -1.63 -1.26
N PHE A 163 -9.23 -1.60 -0.14
CA PHE A 163 -8.44 -2.72 0.37
C PHE A 163 -8.83 -3.04 1.80
N VAL A 164 -8.89 -4.32 2.10
CA VAL A 164 -9.05 -4.85 3.46
C VAL A 164 -7.72 -5.42 3.90
N ILE A 165 -7.25 -5.01 5.07
CA ILE A 165 -5.97 -5.40 5.65
C ILE A 165 -6.25 -6.31 6.85
N GLU A 166 -5.79 -7.53 6.77
CA GLU A 166 -5.89 -8.55 7.81
C GLU A 166 -4.52 -8.72 8.49
N LYS A 167 -4.47 -8.65 9.79
CA LYS A 167 -3.27 -8.99 10.59
C LYS A 167 -3.15 -10.52 10.70
N LYS A 168 -1.97 -11.07 10.49
CA LYS A 168 -1.72 -12.52 10.47
C LYS A 168 -0.80 -13.00 11.60
N CYS A 169 -0.02 -12.09 12.19
CA CYS A 169 0.77 -12.37 13.39
C CYS A 169 0.75 -11.15 14.32
N GLU A 170 1.25 -11.32 15.53
CA GLU A 170 1.44 -10.17 16.42
C GLU A 170 2.61 -9.31 15.90
N LEU A 171 2.36 -8.00 15.88
CA LEU A 171 3.31 -6.96 15.51
C LEU A 171 3.30 -5.90 16.60
N ASP A 172 4.40 -5.26 16.83
CA ASP A 172 4.40 -4.05 17.64
C ASP A 172 3.73 -2.89 16.90
N GLN A 173 3.48 -1.81 17.62
CA GLN A 173 2.76 -0.66 17.08
C GLN A 173 3.54 0.07 15.99
N ASP A 174 4.86 0.09 16.08
CA ASP A 174 5.74 0.81 15.16
C ASP A 174 5.81 0.06 13.84
N ASP A 175 5.93 -1.28 13.87
CA ASP A 175 5.87 -2.14 12.71
C ASP A 175 4.51 -2.07 11.99
N GLU A 176 3.40 -2.07 12.76
CA GLU A 176 2.07 -1.89 12.19
C GLU A 176 1.97 -0.56 11.42
N LEU A 177 2.40 0.55 12.01
CA LEU A 177 2.36 1.86 11.38
C LEU A 177 3.30 1.94 10.18
N ARG A 178 4.51 1.38 10.27
CA ARG A 178 5.48 1.34 9.17
C ARG A 178 4.94 0.56 7.98
N ALA A 179 4.28 -0.58 8.24
CA ALA A 179 3.60 -1.37 7.22
C ALA A 179 2.46 -0.56 6.54
N LEU A 180 1.65 0.16 7.33
CA LEU A 180 0.55 0.98 6.80
C LEU A 180 1.05 2.17 5.97
N LEU A 181 2.10 2.87 6.40
CA LEU A 181 2.74 3.94 5.63
C LEU A 181 3.28 3.42 4.29
N SER A 182 3.87 2.23 4.31
CA SER A 182 4.37 1.56 3.11
C SER A 182 3.26 1.16 2.15
N LEU A 183 2.11 0.68 2.65
CA LEU A 183 0.92 0.40 1.84
C LEU A 183 0.32 1.68 1.22
N ILE A 184 0.27 2.78 1.96
CA ILE A 184 -0.16 4.08 1.44
C ILE A 184 0.71 4.49 0.26
N MET A 185 2.04 4.41 0.40
CA MET A 185 2.96 4.72 -0.69
C MET A 185 2.82 3.76 -1.88
N MET A 186 2.68 2.45 -1.63
CA MET A 186 2.42 1.47 -2.68
C MET A 186 1.18 1.86 -3.50
N VAL A 187 0.05 2.17 -2.84
CA VAL A 187 -1.20 2.55 -3.52
C VAL A 187 -1.05 3.83 -4.34
N LEU A 188 -0.30 4.83 -3.83
CA LEU A 188 -0.01 6.08 -4.55
C LEU A 188 0.88 5.83 -5.77
N LEU A 189 1.93 5.03 -5.63
CA LEU A 189 2.88 4.70 -6.70
C LEU A 189 2.23 3.86 -7.80
N GLU A 190 1.41 2.87 -7.44
CA GLU A 190 0.69 2.05 -8.42
C GLU A 190 -0.36 2.86 -9.20
N LYS A 191 -0.95 3.92 -8.59
CA LYS A 191 -1.85 4.81 -9.33
C LYS A 191 -1.12 5.67 -10.35
N SER A 192 0.06 6.16 -10.04
CA SER A 192 0.81 7.05 -10.93
C SER A 192 1.25 6.39 -12.24
N ARG A 193 1.04 5.09 -12.38
CA ARG A 193 1.44 4.25 -13.52
C ARG A 193 0.29 3.81 -14.41
N GLY A 194 -0.92 3.85 -13.97
CA GLY A 194 -2.15 3.51 -14.66
C GLY A 194 -3.22 4.55 -14.48
#